data_daec88b8ac442c22ccaec84994cd65f1
#
_entry.id   daec88b8ac442c22ccaec84994cd65f1
#
_cell.length_a   1.000
_cell.length_b   1.000
_cell.length_c   1.000
_cell.angle_alpha   90.00
_cell.angle_beta   90.00
_cell.angle_gamma   90.00
#
_symmetry.space_group_name_H-M   'P 1'
#
loop_
_entity.id
_entity.type
_entity.pdbx_description
1 polymer ?
#
loop_
_entity_poly.entity_id
_entity_poly.type
_entity_poly.pdbx_seq_one_letter_code
_entity_poly.pdbx_strand_id
1 'polypeptide(L)'
;GENVSLYLPKNIVNTTQNSSGAIIISNRKKIEISKIIPQNIVLGIGCRRGIKKEHIIEKLTWALNCQNLEINSIKKVASAWVKSDEIGLIEAMKELNIPIEFFEKEEILEVEDLIENKSEYVKKSIGVYGVSEPCAYLASTKKGEFLAKKIVLDGITLSIFEEDM
;
A
#
# COMPACT_ATOMS: atom_id res chain seq x y z
N GLY A 1 8.95 -20.88 -10.62
CA GLY A 1 9.79 -19.95 -11.32
C GLY A 1 11.02 -20.66 -11.84
N GLU A 2 11.28 -20.59 -13.14
CA GLU A 2 12.51 -21.12 -13.70
C GLU A 2 13.68 -20.25 -13.23
N ASN A 3 14.70 -20.87 -12.63
CA ASN A 3 15.97 -20.24 -12.33
C ASN A 3 16.70 -19.95 -13.65
N VAL A 4 16.54 -18.74 -14.16
CA VAL A 4 17.37 -18.26 -15.27
C VAL A 4 18.75 -17.97 -14.71
N SER A 5 19.75 -18.79 -15.05
CA SER A 5 21.16 -18.48 -14.73
C SER A 5 21.61 -17.30 -15.61
N LEU A 6 21.78 -16.14 -14.99
CA LEU A 6 22.26 -14.93 -15.64
C LEU A 6 23.79 -14.97 -15.72
N TYR A 7 24.33 -15.21 -16.92
CA TYR A 7 25.74 -14.94 -17.22
C TYR A 7 25.93 -13.44 -17.45
N LEU A 8 26.18 -12.71 -16.38
CA LEU A 8 26.49 -11.29 -16.47
C LEU A 8 28.01 -11.07 -16.66
N PRO A 9 28.42 -10.12 -17.50
CA PRO A 9 29.80 -9.66 -17.53
C PRO A 9 30.28 -9.22 -16.15
N LYS A 10 31.59 -9.35 -15.87
CA LYS A 10 32.18 -9.08 -14.55
C LYS A 10 31.96 -7.66 -14.01
N ASN A 11 31.62 -6.72 -14.88
CA ASN A 11 31.36 -5.31 -14.56
C ASN A 11 29.84 -5.03 -14.35
N ILE A 12 28.98 -6.05 -14.43
CA ILE A 12 27.53 -5.92 -14.20
C ILE A 12 27.16 -6.66 -12.92
N VAL A 13 26.50 -5.97 -12.03
CA VAL A 13 26.03 -6.52 -10.76
C VAL A 13 24.53 -6.76 -10.88
N ASN A 14 24.09 -7.97 -10.52
CA ASN A 14 22.66 -8.24 -10.32
C ASN A 14 22.23 -7.61 -8.98
N THR A 15 21.25 -6.75 -9.02
CA THR A 15 20.69 -6.12 -7.82
C THR A 15 19.19 -6.35 -7.75
N THR A 16 18.69 -6.63 -6.56
CA THR A 16 17.25 -6.68 -6.25
C THR A 16 16.71 -5.32 -5.79
N GLN A 17 17.57 -4.30 -5.70
CA GLN A 17 17.15 -2.95 -5.34
C GLN A 17 16.33 -2.31 -6.46
N ASN A 18 15.38 -1.47 -6.07
CA ASN A 18 14.47 -0.76 -6.96
C ASN A 18 15.22 -0.09 -8.11
N SER A 19 15.08 -0.65 -9.32
CA SER A 19 15.64 -0.07 -10.52
C SER A 19 14.61 0.83 -11.20
N SER A 20 14.98 2.07 -11.46
CA SER A 20 14.17 3.05 -12.19
C SER A 20 14.24 2.92 -13.71
N GLY A 21 15.02 1.95 -14.21
CA GLY A 21 15.19 1.73 -15.64
C GLY A 21 15.91 0.42 -15.96
N ALA A 22 15.82 0.01 -17.21
CA ALA A 22 16.52 -1.15 -17.74
C ALA A 22 17.25 -0.80 -19.04
N ILE A 23 18.45 -1.35 -19.22
CA ILE A 23 19.19 -1.29 -20.47
C ILE A 23 19.24 -2.71 -21.04
N ILE A 24 18.76 -2.87 -22.28
CA ILE A 24 18.75 -4.14 -22.97
C ILE A 24 19.81 -4.10 -24.06
N ILE A 25 20.78 -5.02 -23.97
CA ILE A 25 21.81 -5.21 -24.98
C ILE A 25 21.47 -6.49 -25.77
N SER A 26 21.15 -6.34 -27.05
CA SER A 26 20.79 -7.47 -27.90
C SER A 26 21.18 -7.26 -29.35
N ASN A 27 21.55 -8.33 -30.02
CA ASN A 27 21.73 -8.37 -31.47
C ASN A 27 20.46 -8.79 -32.23
N ARG A 28 19.34 -8.96 -31.56
CA ARG A 28 18.05 -9.34 -32.14
C ARG A 28 17.32 -8.12 -32.68
N LYS A 29 16.70 -8.24 -33.87
CA LYS A 29 15.91 -7.17 -34.49
C LYS A 29 14.62 -6.87 -33.72
N LYS A 30 14.02 -7.89 -33.09
CA LYS A 30 12.77 -7.79 -32.33
C LYS A 30 13.03 -8.25 -30.90
N ILE A 31 12.66 -7.41 -29.96
CA ILE A 31 12.67 -7.70 -28.52
C ILE A 31 11.28 -7.37 -28.00
N GLU A 32 10.68 -8.31 -27.28
CA GLU A 32 9.43 -8.09 -26.56
C GLU A 32 9.73 -7.89 -25.08
N ILE A 33 9.25 -6.77 -24.52
CA ILE A 33 9.43 -6.43 -23.12
C ILE A 33 8.06 -6.41 -22.49
N SER A 34 7.88 -7.20 -21.43
CA SER A 34 6.66 -7.20 -20.63
C SER A 34 6.97 -6.63 -19.25
N LYS A 35 6.17 -5.65 -18.80
CA LYS A 35 6.18 -5.16 -17.42
C LYS A 35 5.24 -6.06 -16.61
N ILE A 36 5.78 -6.70 -15.58
CA ILE A 36 4.99 -7.44 -14.60
C ILE A 36 4.84 -6.55 -13.37
N ILE A 37 3.59 -6.32 -12.94
CA ILE A 37 3.29 -5.52 -11.76
C ILE A 37 2.89 -6.50 -10.66
N PRO A 38 3.72 -6.67 -9.61
CA PRO A 38 3.36 -7.52 -8.48
C PRO A 38 2.24 -6.89 -7.66
N GLN A 39 1.35 -7.71 -7.10
CA GLN A 39 0.34 -7.27 -6.14
C GLN A 39 0.86 -7.48 -4.72
N ASN A 40 1.78 -6.64 -4.29
CA ASN A 40 2.46 -6.71 -2.99
C ASN A 40 2.29 -5.46 -2.13
N ILE A 41 1.47 -4.50 -2.57
CA ILE A 41 1.20 -3.29 -1.80
C ILE A 41 -0.08 -3.45 -0.98
N VAL A 42 0.03 -3.24 0.33
CA VAL A 42 -1.09 -3.20 1.28
C VAL A 42 -1.24 -1.77 1.78
N LEU A 43 -2.44 -1.22 1.66
CA LEU A 43 -2.74 0.13 2.11
C LEU A 43 -3.59 0.10 3.38
N GLY A 44 -3.21 0.90 4.35
CA GLY A 44 -4.10 1.25 5.46
C GLY A 44 -4.71 2.62 5.23
N ILE A 45 -6.01 2.76 5.43
CA ILE A 45 -6.72 4.01 5.23
C ILE A 45 -7.55 4.41 6.44
N GLY A 46 -7.39 5.67 6.87
CA GLY A 46 -8.31 6.35 7.76
C GLY A 46 -8.91 7.54 7.03
N CYS A 47 -10.20 7.82 7.22
CA CYS A 47 -10.85 8.96 6.58
C CYS A 47 -11.90 9.61 7.49
N ARG A 48 -12.26 10.87 7.19
CA ARG A 48 -13.41 11.52 7.82
C ARG A 48 -14.70 10.85 7.42
N ARG A 49 -15.75 10.99 8.25
CA ARG A 49 -17.10 10.57 7.89
C ARG A 49 -17.67 11.38 6.75
N GLY A 50 -18.42 10.72 5.85
CA GLY A 50 -19.10 11.36 4.72
C GLY A 50 -18.16 11.83 3.61
N ILE A 51 -16.95 11.29 3.53
CA ILE A 51 -16.01 11.63 2.47
C ILE A 51 -16.48 11.02 1.13
N LYS A 52 -16.36 11.80 0.04
CA LYS A 52 -16.80 11.34 -1.28
C LYS A 52 -15.81 10.36 -1.89
N LYS A 53 -16.30 9.38 -2.64
CA LYS A 53 -15.47 8.38 -3.30
C LYS A 53 -14.45 8.99 -4.27
N GLU A 54 -14.86 10.02 -5.02
CA GLU A 54 -13.99 10.69 -5.99
C GLU A 54 -12.77 11.32 -5.30
N HIS A 55 -12.98 11.88 -4.11
CA HIS A 55 -11.90 12.46 -3.31
C HIS A 55 -10.94 11.38 -2.79
N ILE A 56 -11.48 10.23 -2.35
CA ILE A 56 -10.64 9.10 -1.93
C ILE A 56 -9.79 8.60 -3.08
N ILE A 57 -10.38 8.37 -4.26
CA ILE A 57 -9.69 7.89 -5.45
C ILE A 57 -8.59 8.89 -5.88
N GLU A 58 -8.91 10.19 -5.91
CA GLU A 58 -7.95 11.25 -6.23
C GLU A 58 -6.74 11.22 -5.30
N LYS A 59 -6.98 11.22 -3.97
CA LYS A 59 -5.90 11.28 -2.98
C LYS A 59 -5.08 10.00 -2.93
N LEU A 60 -5.72 8.84 -3.10
CA LEU A 60 -5.04 7.57 -3.19
C LEU A 60 -4.12 7.52 -4.42
N THR A 61 -4.65 7.90 -5.59
CA THR A 61 -3.86 7.96 -6.83
C THR A 61 -2.69 8.93 -6.70
N TRP A 62 -2.91 10.09 -6.10
CA TRP A 62 -1.85 11.06 -5.85
C TRP A 62 -0.76 10.48 -4.95
N ALA A 63 -1.13 9.83 -3.84
CA ALA A 63 -0.17 9.24 -2.91
C ALA A 63 0.68 8.15 -3.55
N LEU A 64 0.07 7.28 -4.36
CA LEU A 64 0.78 6.24 -5.11
C LEU A 64 1.76 6.84 -6.12
N ASN A 65 1.35 7.85 -6.87
CA ASN A 65 2.21 8.55 -7.82
C ASN A 65 3.42 9.19 -7.14
N CYS A 66 3.25 9.78 -5.95
CA CYS A 66 4.36 10.32 -5.15
C CYS A 66 5.38 9.26 -4.73
N GLN A 67 4.94 8.01 -4.58
CA GLN A 67 5.79 6.86 -4.24
C GLN A 67 6.23 6.07 -5.48
N ASN A 68 5.92 6.56 -6.68
CA ASN A 68 6.20 5.88 -7.96
C ASN A 68 5.61 4.46 -8.02
N LEU A 69 4.41 4.27 -7.46
CA LEU A 69 3.69 2.99 -7.40
C LEU A 69 2.54 2.95 -8.40
N GLU A 70 2.35 1.78 -9.00
CA GLU A 70 1.21 1.47 -9.85
C GLU A 70 -0.03 1.13 -9.01
N ILE A 71 -1.18 1.63 -9.39
CA ILE A 71 -2.44 1.29 -8.71
C ILE A 71 -2.73 -0.22 -8.73
N ASN A 72 -2.33 -0.88 -9.81
CA ASN A 72 -2.49 -2.34 -9.98
C ASN A 72 -1.54 -3.16 -9.08
N SER A 73 -0.60 -2.52 -8.38
CA SER A 73 0.24 -3.18 -7.38
C SER A 73 -0.47 -3.36 -6.05
N ILE A 74 -1.62 -2.71 -5.85
CA ILE A 74 -2.38 -2.82 -4.61
C ILE A 74 -3.01 -4.21 -4.52
N LYS A 75 -2.63 -4.95 -3.49
CA LYS A 75 -3.20 -6.25 -3.15
C LYS A 75 -4.54 -6.08 -2.43
N LYS A 76 -4.59 -5.19 -1.45
CA LYS A 76 -5.78 -4.86 -0.66
C LYS A 76 -5.64 -3.52 0.08
N VAL A 77 -6.77 -3.01 0.52
CA VAL A 77 -6.88 -1.87 1.43
C VAL A 77 -7.42 -2.35 2.78
N ALA A 78 -7.02 -1.72 3.87
CA ALA A 78 -7.49 -2.03 5.21
C ALA A 78 -7.88 -0.77 5.98
N SER A 79 -8.89 -0.89 6.84
CA SER A 79 -9.37 0.19 7.70
C SER A 79 -9.88 -0.35 9.03
N ALA A 80 -10.30 0.53 9.95
CA ALA A 80 -10.89 0.14 11.21
C ALA A 80 -12.41 -0.11 11.07
N TRP A 81 -12.97 -0.93 11.97
CA TRP A 81 -14.40 -1.27 12.08
C TRP A 81 -15.35 -0.07 11.96
N VAL A 82 -14.95 1.09 12.51
CA VAL A 82 -15.75 2.33 12.47
C VAL A 82 -15.93 2.89 11.06
N LYS A 83 -15.28 2.30 10.03
CA LYS A 83 -15.38 2.65 8.62
C LYS A 83 -16.08 1.60 7.77
N SER A 84 -16.56 0.53 8.37
CA SER A 84 -17.25 -0.54 7.66
C SER A 84 -18.58 -0.11 7.02
N ASP A 85 -19.14 1.02 7.46
CA ASP A 85 -20.34 1.66 6.93
C ASP A 85 -20.07 2.95 6.13
N GLU A 86 -18.79 3.29 5.87
CA GLU A 86 -18.41 4.50 5.15
C GLU A 86 -18.61 4.31 3.65
N ILE A 87 -19.73 4.78 3.13
CA ILE A 87 -20.20 4.56 1.75
C ILE A 87 -19.14 5.01 0.73
N GLY A 88 -18.56 6.21 0.90
CA GLY A 88 -17.58 6.73 -0.03
C GLY A 88 -16.31 5.87 -0.12
N LEU A 89 -15.89 5.28 1.01
CA LEU A 89 -14.73 4.37 1.04
C LEU A 89 -15.05 3.04 0.34
N ILE A 90 -16.20 2.45 0.64
CA ILE A 90 -16.63 1.17 0.06
C ILE A 90 -16.80 1.32 -1.47
N GLU A 91 -17.47 2.38 -1.91
CA GLU A 91 -17.68 2.65 -3.34
C GLU A 91 -16.36 2.93 -4.09
N ALA A 92 -15.42 3.66 -3.46
CA ALA A 92 -14.10 3.90 -4.04
C ALA A 92 -13.35 2.59 -4.27
N MET A 93 -13.33 1.69 -3.28
CA MET A 93 -12.65 0.40 -3.39
C MET A 93 -13.33 -0.51 -4.42
N LYS A 94 -14.66 -0.47 -4.48
CA LYS A 94 -15.43 -1.21 -5.49
C LYS A 94 -15.13 -0.71 -6.92
N GLU A 95 -15.06 0.61 -7.13
CA GLU A 95 -14.76 1.20 -8.44
C GLU A 95 -13.34 0.85 -8.90
N LEU A 96 -12.38 0.85 -7.98
CA LEU A 96 -10.99 0.46 -8.25
C LEU A 96 -10.78 -1.05 -8.34
N ASN A 97 -11.80 -1.85 -8.02
CA ASN A 97 -11.73 -3.31 -7.92
C ASN A 97 -10.65 -3.78 -6.94
N ILE A 98 -10.49 -3.08 -5.82
CA ILE A 98 -9.53 -3.38 -4.76
C ILE A 98 -10.27 -3.97 -3.55
N PRO A 99 -9.88 -5.15 -3.02
CA PRO A 99 -10.47 -5.70 -1.80
C PRO A 99 -10.23 -4.79 -0.61
N ILE A 100 -11.25 -4.64 0.25
CA ILE A 100 -11.13 -3.90 1.51
C ILE A 100 -11.44 -4.81 2.69
N GLU A 101 -10.65 -4.67 3.75
CA GLU A 101 -10.74 -5.42 5.00
C GLU A 101 -10.89 -4.45 6.18
N PHE A 102 -11.69 -4.82 7.18
CA PHE A 102 -11.90 -3.99 8.35
C PHE A 102 -11.50 -4.78 9.60
N PHE A 103 -10.68 -4.16 10.43
CA PHE A 103 -10.18 -4.75 11.67
C PHE A 103 -10.94 -4.21 12.87
N GLU A 104 -11.23 -5.10 13.81
CA GLU A 104 -11.87 -4.74 15.07
C GLU A 104 -10.90 -3.99 16.01
N LYS A 105 -11.46 -3.33 17.00
CA LYS A 105 -10.67 -2.50 17.93
C LYS A 105 -9.60 -3.32 18.65
N GLU A 106 -9.96 -4.52 19.07
CA GLU A 106 -9.10 -5.44 19.82
C GLU A 106 -7.87 -5.83 19.00
N GLU A 107 -8.06 -6.13 17.71
CA GLU A 107 -6.97 -6.47 16.78
C GLU A 107 -6.00 -5.29 16.59
N ILE A 108 -6.54 -4.06 16.47
CA ILE A 108 -5.71 -2.85 16.34
C ILE A 108 -4.91 -2.59 17.62
N LEU A 109 -5.48 -2.85 18.79
CA LEU A 109 -4.81 -2.70 20.08
C LEU A 109 -3.64 -3.67 20.24
N GLU A 110 -3.73 -4.89 19.69
CA GLU A 110 -2.64 -5.89 19.75
C GLU A 110 -1.34 -5.42 19.08
N VAL A 111 -1.45 -4.53 18.10
CA VAL A 111 -0.30 -3.99 17.35
C VAL A 111 0.01 -2.54 17.69
N GLU A 112 -0.66 -1.96 18.69
CA GLU A 112 -0.54 -0.54 19.04
C GLU A 112 0.88 -0.13 19.47
N ASP A 113 1.66 -1.06 20.04
CA ASP A 113 3.05 -0.81 20.42
C ASP A 113 4.01 -0.71 19.23
N LEU A 114 3.60 -1.22 18.06
CA LEU A 114 4.38 -1.15 16.82
C LEU A 114 4.17 0.17 16.07
N ILE A 115 3.15 0.96 16.46
CA ILE A 115 2.76 2.20 15.78
C ILE A 115 3.65 3.35 16.24
N GLU A 116 4.29 4.01 15.28
CA GLU A 116 5.12 5.20 15.58
C GLU A 116 4.29 6.49 15.64
N ASN A 117 3.28 6.61 14.78
CA ASN A 117 2.51 7.85 14.61
C ASN A 117 1.25 7.88 15.47
N LYS A 118 1.41 7.87 16.80
CA LYS A 118 0.32 7.90 17.78
C LYS A 118 -0.40 9.25 17.76
N SER A 119 -1.75 9.20 17.77
CA SER A 119 -2.62 10.38 17.78
C SER A 119 -3.55 10.35 18.98
N GLU A 120 -3.35 11.26 19.93
CA GLU A 120 -4.23 11.43 21.09
C GLU A 120 -5.67 11.78 20.70
N TYR A 121 -5.84 12.52 19.60
CA TYR A 121 -7.16 12.87 19.09
C TYR A 121 -7.93 11.61 18.65
N VAL A 122 -7.29 10.71 17.90
CA VAL A 122 -7.88 9.45 17.47
C VAL A 122 -8.16 8.56 18.67
N LYS A 123 -7.24 8.49 19.64
CA LYS A 123 -7.41 7.72 20.90
C LYS A 123 -8.64 8.17 21.67
N LYS A 124 -8.84 9.48 21.83
CA LYS A 124 -10.04 10.03 22.50
C LYS A 124 -11.33 9.75 21.74
N SER A 125 -11.27 9.69 20.40
CA SER A 125 -12.43 9.54 19.54
C SER A 125 -12.92 8.10 19.41
N ILE A 126 -12.00 7.14 19.21
CA ILE A 126 -12.33 5.74 18.89
C ILE A 126 -11.57 4.71 19.75
N GLY A 127 -10.69 5.17 20.64
CA GLY A 127 -10.00 4.32 21.63
C GLY A 127 -8.72 3.64 21.11
N VAL A 128 -8.23 3.98 19.91
CA VAL A 128 -6.96 3.54 19.35
C VAL A 128 -6.13 4.74 18.90
N TYR A 129 -4.79 4.65 18.92
CA TYR A 129 -3.91 5.77 18.56
C TYR A 129 -3.83 6.07 17.06
N GLY A 130 -4.26 5.16 16.20
CA GLY A 130 -4.23 5.32 14.76
C GLY A 130 -5.04 4.27 14.05
N VAL A 131 -5.31 4.47 12.77
CA VAL A 131 -6.06 3.54 11.92
C VAL A 131 -5.20 3.06 10.75
N SER A 132 -4.63 3.97 9.98
CA SER A 132 -3.96 3.59 8.72
C SER A 132 -2.74 2.69 8.92
N GLU A 133 -1.83 3.05 9.82
CA GLU A 133 -0.60 2.30 10.07
C GLU A 133 -0.87 0.89 10.62
N PRO A 134 -1.66 0.72 11.72
CA PRO A 134 -1.93 -0.62 12.25
C PRO A 134 -2.75 -1.48 11.30
N CYS A 135 -3.72 -0.92 10.57
CA CYS A 135 -4.53 -1.69 9.63
C CYS A 135 -3.71 -2.17 8.42
N ALA A 136 -2.77 -1.35 7.90
CA ALA A 136 -1.85 -1.80 6.86
C ALA A 136 -0.98 -2.97 7.34
N TYR A 137 -0.45 -2.88 8.56
CA TYR A 137 0.36 -3.95 9.15
C TYR A 137 -0.43 -5.23 9.39
N LEU A 138 -1.63 -5.13 9.97
CA LEU A 138 -2.50 -6.29 10.23
C LEU A 138 -2.91 -7.00 8.95
N ALA A 139 -3.22 -6.25 7.90
CA ALA A 139 -3.62 -6.80 6.60
C ALA A 139 -2.47 -7.41 5.81
N SER A 140 -1.23 -7.06 6.13
CA SER A 140 -0.03 -7.57 5.44
C SER A 140 0.36 -8.97 5.93
N THR A 141 1.29 -9.60 5.21
CA THR A 141 1.96 -10.84 5.66
C THR A 141 2.90 -10.60 6.84
N LYS A 142 3.07 -9.35 7.28
CA LYS A 142 4.04 -8.90 8.31
C LYS A 142 5.51 -9.13 7.90
N LYS A 143 5.74 -9.46 6.63
CA LYS A 143 7.06 -9.57 6.00
C LYS A 143 7.15 -8.49 4.95
N GLY A 144 8.10 -7.59 5.08
CA GLY A 144 8.26 -6.40 4.25
C GLY A 144 8.47 -5.14 5.07
N GLU A 145 8.23 -3.99 4.47
CA GLU A 145 8.48 -2.70 5.10
C GLU A 145 7.41 -1.65 4.76
N PHE A 146 7.33 -0.62 5.60
CA PHE A 146 6.53 0.55 5.28
C PHE A 146 7.28 1.48 4.32
N LEU A 147 6.75 1.67 3.12
CA LEU A 147 7.19 2.74 2.21
C LEU A 147 6.74 4.10 2.74
N ALA A 148 5.58 4.16 3.40
CA ALA A 148 5.09 5.34 4.08
C ALA A 148 4.22 4.94 5.28
N LYS A 149 4.62 5.35 6.49
CA LYS A 149 3.87 5.04 7.73
C LYS A 149 2.65 5.91 7.91
N LYS A 150 2.71 7.18 7.46
CA LYS A 150 1.58 8.12 7.55
C LYS A 150 1.68 9.23 6.53
N ILE A 151 0.75 9.25 5.61
CA ILE A 151 0.52 10.36 4.66
C ILE A 151 -0.80 11.00 5.04
N VAL A 152 -0.80 12.31 5.32
CA VAL A 152 -2.02 13.06 5.67
C VAL A 152 -2.47 13.88 4.47
N LEU A 153 -3.69 13.63 4.00
CA LEU A 153 -4.27 14.20 2.78
C LEU A 153 -5.70 14.64 3.06
N ASP A 154 -5.96 15.90 3.17
CA ASP A 154 -7.29 16.51 3.27
C ASP A 154 -8.44 15.58 3.73
N GLY A 155 -8.40 15.19 5.00
CA GLY A 155 -9.41 14.31 5.60
C GLY A 155 -9.17 12.81 5.42
N ILE A 156 -8.05 12.42 4.80
CA ILE A 156 -7.61 11.03 4.64
C ILE A 156 -6.23 10.85 5.26
N THR A 157 -5.98 9.70 5.87
CA THR A 157 -4.65 9.24 6.25
C THR A 157 -4.38 7.92 5.56
N LEU A 158 -3.20 7.78 4.96
CA LEU A 158 -2.75 6.57 4.28
C LEU A 158 -1.45 6.08 4.89
N SER A 159 -1.31 4.77 4.93
CA SER A 159 -0.06 4.06 5.20
C SER A 159 0.16 3.04 4.09
N ILE A 160 1.37 2.91 3.61
CA ILE A 160 1.74 2.05 2.48
C ILE A 160 2.75 1.04 2.98
N PHE A 161 2.38 -0.23 2.95
CA PHE A 161 3.24 -1.36 3.30
C PHE A 161 3.54 -2.18 2.05
N GLU A 162 4.82 -2.44 1.79
CA GLU A 162 5.28 -3.33 0.72
C GLU A 162 5.65 -4.68 1.31
N GLU A 163 4.98 -5.74 0.84
CA GLU A 163 5.29 -7.12 1.23
C GLU A 163 6.49 -7.65 0.45
N ASP A 164 7.33 -8.46 1.09
CA ASP A 164 8.39 -9.21 0.43
C ASP A 164 7.79 -10.14 -0.63
N MET A 165 8.45 -10.24 -1.79
CA MET A 165 8.05 -11.11 -2.89
C MET A 165 8.67 -12.51 -2.76
#